data_037cbd3e8e3fe7dc8ec9413318f4ab90
#
_entry.id   037cbd3e8e3fe7dc8ec9413318f4ab90
#
_cell.length_a   1.000
_cell.length_b   1.000
_cell.length_c   1.000
_cell.angle_alpha   90.00
_cell.angle_beta   90.00
_cell.angle_gamma   90.00
#
_symmetry.space_group_name_H-M   'P 1'
#
loop_
_entity.id
_entity.type
_entity.pdbx_description
1 polymer ?
#
loop_
_entity_poly.entity_id
_entity_poly.type
_entity_poly.pdbx_seq_one_letter_code
_entity_poly.pdbx_strand_id
1 'polypeptide(L)'
;GIACRTVEMFEAFGLAEKLTTEAYWINETHFWGPAPEDKSRIDRLGRVQDVRDGLSEFPHVIVNQARLLDFLLEYMHNSPSRLGVDYGHETLAVKVPEAPDERVTVRLRTAEGEKTVRAKYVVGCDGAHSVVRESIGRVPQGHGEDKAWGVMDVLAVTDFPDIRFKCTIQSAEAGNILLIPREGGYMVRLYVDMGNIALDAW
;
A
#
# COMPACT_ATOMS: atom_id res chain seq x y z
N GLY A 1 5.26 0.55 -0.42
CA GLY A 1 6.37 -0.28 0.09
C GLY A 1 5.88 -1.65 0.51
N ILE A 2 6.76 -2.61 0.47
CA ILE A 2 6.52 -4.00 0.90
C ILE A 2 7.60 -4.32 1.93
N ALA A 3 7.18 -4.56 3.17
CA ALA A 3 8.09 -4.89 4.26
C ALA A 3 8.74 -6.27 4.06
N CYS A 4 9.91 -6.48 4.63
CA CYS A 4 10.68 -7.73 4.56
C CYS A 4 9.82 -8.97 4.89
N ARG A 5 8.99 -8.91 5.94
CA ARG A 5 8.05 -9.99 6.28
C ARG A 5 7.10 -10.38 5.15
N THR A 6 6.63 -9.41 4.39
CA THR A 6 5.75 -9.69 3.24
C THR A 6 6.56 -10.29 2.09
N VAL A 7 7.82 -9.88 1.90
CA VAL A 7 8.72 -10.50 0.92
C VAL A 7 8.99 -11.97 1.27
N GLU A 8 9.18 -12.30 2.56
CA GLU A 8 9.27 -13.69 3.04
C GLU A 8 8.02 -14.51 2.69
N MET A 9 6.83 -13.91 2.79
CA MET A 9 5.59 -14.58 2.35
C MET A 9 5.59 -14.82 0.83
N PHE A 10 6.07 -13.86 0.05
CA PHE A 10 6.23 -14.03 -1.40
C PHE A 10 7.27 -15.11 -1.76
N GLU A 11 8.31 -15.29 -0.93
CA GLU A 11 9.26 -16.39 -1.11
C GLU A 11 8.57 -17.75 -1.02
N ALA A 12 7.65 -17.93 -0.06
CA ALA A 12 6.87 -19.17 0.05
C ALA A 12 6.01 -19.47 -1.19
N PHE A 13 5.71 -18.45 -2.00
CA PHE A 13 5.02 -18.61 -3.29
C PHE A 13 5.97 -18.63 -4.51
N GLY A 14 7.29 -18.56 -4.30
CA GLY A 14 8.28 -18.48 -5.37
C GLY A 14 8.27 -17.18 -6.16
N LEU A 15 7.80 -16.09 -5.54
CA LEU A 15 7.66 -14.77 -6.16
C LEU A 15 8.69 -13.73 -5.66
N ALA A 16 9.45 -14.04 -4.60
CA ALA A 16 10.35 -13.06 -3.98
C ALA A 16 11.48 -12.62 -4.90
N GLU A 17 12.11 -13.52 -5.65
CA GLU A 17 13.19 -13.18 -6.59
C GLU A 17 12.69 -12.20 -7.66
N LYS A 18 11.55 -12.50 -8.28
CA LYS A 18 10.93 -11.66 -9.30
C LYS A 18 10.60 -10.28 -8.76
N LEU A 19 10.02 -10.23 -7.55
CA LEU A 19 9.67 -9.00 -6.85
C LEU A 19 10.90 -8.16 -6.54
N THR A 20 11.92 -8.74 -5.91
CA THR A 20 13.11 -8.01 -5.43
C THR A 20 14.01 -7.55 -6.58
N THR A 21 14.01 -8.25 -7.71
CA THR A 21 14.75 -7.86 -8.91
C THR A 21 14.20 -6.58 -9.55
N GLU A 22 12.87 -6.42 -9.58
CA GLU A 22 12.23 -5.24 -10.18
C GLU A 22 12.07 -4.08 -9.19
N ALA A 23 12.12 -4.35 -7.89
CA ALA A 23 11.86 -3.38 -6.85
C ALA A 23 13.07 -2.48 -6.54
N TYR A 24 12.79 -1.32 -5.95
CA TYR A 24 13.81 -0.48 -5.31
C TYR A 24 13.98 -0.89 -3.85
N TRP A 25 15.21 -1.15 -3.41
CA TRP A 25 15.50 -1.60 -2.05
C TRP A 25 15.67 -0.42 -1.10
N ILE A 26 14.97 -0.46 0.03
CA ILE A 26 15.11 0.51 1.11
C ILE A 26 15.96 -0.11 2.22
N ASN A 27 17.22 0.25 2.27
CA ASN A 27 18.14 -0.26 3.29
C ASN A 27 18.20 0.65 4.53
N GLU A 28 17.99 1.95 4.34
CA GLU A 28 18.01 2.94 5.41
C GLU A 28 17.03 4.08 5.15
N THR A 29 16.63 4.73 6.23
CA THR A 29 15.80 5.93 6.23
C THR A 29 16.59 7.09 6.82
N HIS A 30 16.62 8.22 6.13
CA HIS A 30 17.31 9.44 6.54
C HIS A 30 16.32 10.45 7.13
N PHE A 31 16.74 11.14 8.16
CA PHE A 31 15.96 12.16 8.84
C PHE A 31 16.58 13.52 8.62
N TRP A 32 15.80 14.45 8.12
CA TRP A 32 16.15 15.83 7.90
C TRP A 32 15.20 16.73 8.70
N GLY A 33 15.73 17.76 9.31
CA GLY A 33 14.93 18.68 10.12
C GLY A 33 15.62 19.99 10.39
N PRO A 34 14.95 20.91 11.12
CA PRO A 34 15.48 22.22 11.43
C PRO A 34 16.81 22.11 12.18
N ALA A 35 17.82 22.88 11.73
CA ALA A 35 19.09 22.96 12.42
C ALA A 35 18.91 23.49 13.85
N PRO A 36 19.67 23.00 14.84
CA PRO A 36 19.52 23.43 16.24
C PRO A 36 19.72 24.94 16.42
N GLU A 37 20.70 25.50 15.72
CA GLU A 37 21.10 26.91 15.82
C GLU A 37 20.34 27.85 14.87
N ASP A 38 19.76 27.32 13.80
CA ASP A 38 19.02 28.10 12.80
C ASP A 38 17.84 27.30 12.25
N LYS A 39 16.67 27.57 12.75
CA LYS A 39 15.44 26.85 12.40
C LYS A 39 14.96 27.06 10.96
N SER A 40 15.50 28.08 10.26
CA SER A 40 15.22 28.31 8.84
C SER A 40 16.01 27.37 7.92
N ARG A 41 17.10 26.75 8.43
CA ARG A 41 17.92 25.78 7.72
C ARG A 41 17.50 24.35 8.05
N ILE A 42 17.51 23.47 7.07
CA ILE A 42 17.21 22.05 7.23
C ILE A 42 18.52 21.27 7.06
N ASP A 43 18.89 20.50 8.08
CA ASP A 43 20.09 19.68 8.12
C ASP A 43 19.72 18.19 8.26
N ARG A 44 20.64 17.30 7.86
CA ARG A 44 20.52 15.89 8.14
C ARG A 44 20.73 15.63 9.63
N LEU A 45 19.69 15.14 10.32
CA LEU A 45 19.73 14.86 11.75
C LEU A 45 20.23 13.46 12.06
N GLY A 46 20.07 12.51 11.13
CA GLY A 46 20.49 11.13 11.33
C GLY A 46 20.00 10.18 10.26
N ARG A 47 20.35 8.91 10.45
CA ARG A 47 19.87 7.79 9.63
C ARG A 47 19.62 6.57 10.49
N VAL A 48 18.70 5.71 10.06
CA VAL A 48 18.36 4.45 10.72
C VAL A 48 18.27 3.35 9.66
N GLN A 49 18.88 2.22 9.94
CA GLN A 49 18.74 1.02 9.13
C GLN A 49 17.28 0.57 9.14
N ASP A 50 16.71 0.26 7.98
CA ASP A 50 15.27 -0.06 7.84
C ASP A 50 14.96 -1.45 8.39
N VAL A 51 15.77 -2.45 8.05
CA VAL A 51 15.66 -3.82 8.58
C VAL A 51 16.92 -4.12 9.40
N ARG A 52 16.75 -4.44 10.68
CA ARG A 52 17.88 -4.77 11.57
C ARG A 52 18.53 -6.08 11.15
N ASP A 53 19.84 -6.17 11.32
CA ASP A 53 20.61 -7.39 11.05
C ASP A 53 20.03 -8.60 11.81
N GLY A 54 19.93 -9.71 11.11
CA GLY A 54 19.42 -10.96 11.67
C GLY A 54 17.88 -11.06 11.79
N LEU A 55 17.12 -10.03 11.42
CA LEU A 55 15.65 -10.10 11.41
C LEU A 55 15.08 -10.73 10.16
N SER A 56 15.70 -10.51 9.01
CA SER A 56 15.28 -11.05 7.73
C SER A 56 16.43 -11.08 6.73
N GLU A 57 16.43 -12.07 5.85
CA GLU A 57 17.31 -12.10 4.67
C GLU A 57 16.80 -11.19 3.54
N PHE A 58 15.58 -10.67 3.67
CA PHE A 58 14.95 -9.83 2.66
C PHE A 58 14.90 -8.36 3.07
N PRO A 59 15.08 -7.44 2.10
CA PRO A 59 14.95 -6.01 2.34
C PRO A 59 13.48 -5.57 2.39
N HIS A 60 13.25 -4.36 2.88
CA HIS A 60 12.05 -3.59 2.56
C HIS A 60 12.19 -3.06 1.12
N VAL A 61 11.16 -3.22 0.30
CA VAL A 61 11.22 -2.87 -1.11
C VAL A 61 10.08 -1.95 -1.54
N ILE A 62 10.33 -1.14 -2.56
CA ILE A 62 9.34 -0.32 -3.24
C ILE A 62 9.16 -0.85 -4.65
N VAL A 63 7.91 -1.13 -4.98
CA VAL A 63 7.51 -1.61 -6.32
C VAL A 63 6.16 -1.00 -6.69
N ASN A 64 5.91 -0.84 -7.98
CA ASN A 64 4.61 -0.42 -8.46
C ASN A 64 3.53 -1.45 -8.07
N GLN A 65 2.43 -0.97 -7.50
CA GLN A 65 1.35 -1.83 -7.00
C GLN A 65 0.69 -2.64 -8.13
N ALA A 66 0.53 -2.03 -9.32
CA ALA A 66 0.00 -2.75 -10.48
C ALA A 66 0.93 -3.90 -10.88
N ARG A 67 2.26 -3.69 -10.83
CA ARG A 67 3.23 -4.73 -11.13
C ARG A 67 3.16 -5.91 -10.17
N LEU A 68 2.94 -5.63 -8.89
CA LEU A 68 2.71 -6.67 -7.90
C LEU A 68 1.45 -7.49 -8.21
N LEU A 69 0.38 -6.82 -8.64
CA LEU A 69 -0.85 -7.50 -9.05
C LEU A 69 -0.61 -8.39 -10.27
N ASP A 70 0.20 -7.96 -11.25
CA ASP A 70 0.56 -8.79 -12.41
C ASP A 70 1.21 -10.11 -11.97
N PHE A 71 2.13 -10.08 -10.99
CA PHE A 71 2.77 -11.30 -10.48
C PHE A 71 1.77 -12.25 -9.84
N LEU A 72 0.83 -11.73 -9.07
CA LEU A 72 -0.21 -12.54 -8.43
C LEU A 72 -1.19 -13.11 -9.45
N LEU A 73 -1.60 -12.34 -10.46
CA LEU A 73 -2.46 -12.80 -11.55
C LEU A 73 -1.78 -13.89 -12.38
N GLU A 74 -0.51 -13.73 -12.69
CA GLU A 74 0.28 -14.74 -13.37
C GLU A 74 0.36 -16.04 -12.55
N TYR A 75 0.61 -15.92 -11.24
CA TYR A 75 0.63 -17.05 -10.33
C TYR A 75 -0.73 -17.78 -10.29
N MET A 76 -1.82 -17.05 -10.20
CA MET A 76 -3.18 -17.58 -10.22
C MET A 76 -3.46 -18.33 -11.54
N HIS A 77 -3.13 -17.71 -12.67
CA HIS A 77 -3.34 -18.30 -14.00
C HIS A 77 -2.54 -19.58 -14.21
N ASN A 78 -1.31 -19.64 -13.67
CA ASN A 78 -0.42 -20.81 -13.78
C ASN A 78 -0.72 -21.89 -12.72
N SER A 79 -1.64 -21.64 -11.78
CA SER A 79 -2.06 -22.63 -10.78
C SER A 79 -2.76 -23.83 -11.43
N PRO A 80 -2.81 -25.00 -10.79
CA PRO A 80 -3.50 -26.17 -11.33
C PRO A 80 -4.97 -25.94 -11.68
N SER A 81 -5.64 -25.06 -10.93
CA SER A 81 -7.05 -24.68 -11.17
C SER A 81 -7.20 -23.54 -12.19
N ARG A 82 -6.12 -22.96 -12.67
CA ARG A 82 -6.10 -21.84 -13.63
C ARG A 82 -7.10 -20.73 -13.25
N LEU A 83 -7.00 -20.28 -12.01
CA LEU A 83 -7.91 -19.28 -11.48
C LEU A 83 -7.78 -17.97 -12.27
N GLY A 84 -8.94 -17.40 -12.60
CA GLY A 84 -9.05 -16.06 -13.19
C GLY A 84 -9.79 -15.12 -12.26
N VAL A 85 -9.75 -13.84 -12.59
CA VAL A 85 -10.50 -12.78 -11.88
C VAL A 85 -11.68 -12.36 -12.72
N ASP A 86 -12.87 -12.36 -12.13
CA ASP A 86 -14.09 -11.84 -12.74
C ASP A 86 -14.18 -10.33 -12.49
N TYR A 87 -13.71 -9.54 -13.43
CA TYR A 87 -13.81 -8.08 -13.38
C TYR A 87 -15.22 -7.58 -13.65
N GLY A 88 -15.53 -6.37 -13.21
CA GLY A 88 -16.86 -5.76 -13.42
C GLY A 88 -17.97 -6.40 -12.60
N HIS A 89 -17.62 -7.09 -11.51
CA HIS A 89 -18.57 -7.69 -10.57
C HIS A 89 -18.53 -6.91 -9.25
N GLU A 90 -19.50 -6.04 -9.04
CA GLU A 90 -19.64 -5.23 -7.81
C GLU A 90 -20.45 -6.00 -6.76
N THR A 91 -19.89 -6.15 -5.56
CA THR A 91 -20.61 -6.78 -4.44
C THR A 91 -21.67 -5.83 -3.90
N LEU A 92 -22.94 -6.26 -3.93
CA LEU A 92 -24.08 -5.49 -3.42
C LEU A 92 -24.46 -5.89 -1.99
N ALA A 93 -24.38 -7.17 -1.66
CA ALA A 93 -24.69 -7.68 -0.34
C ALA A 93 -24.15 -9.10 -0.14
N VAL A 94 -23.89 -9.45 1.11
CA VAL A 94 -23.55 -10.81 1.53
C VAL A 94 -24.56 -11.26 2.58
N LYS A 95 -25.20 -12.41 2.38
CA LYS A 95 -26.08 -13.03 3.35
C LYS A 95 -25.43 -14.30 3.90
N VAL A 96 -25.10 -14.26 5.18
CA VAL A 96 -24.62 -15.43 5.92
C VAL A 96 -25.84 -16.21 6.38
N PRO A 97 -25.95 -17.52 6.10
CA PRO A 97 -27.06 -18.34 6.55
C PRO A 97 -26.98 -18.60 8.07
N GLU A 98 -28.11 -18.92 8.68
CA GLU A 98 -28.17 -19.31 10.09
C GLU A 98 -27.75 -20.78 10.29
N ALA A 99 -28.07 -21.64 9.33
CA ALA A 99 -27.75 -23.06 9.38
C ALA A 99 -26.32 -23.32 8.86
N PRO A 100 -25.49 -24.10 9.58
CA PRO A 100 -24.09 -24.35 9.23
C PRO A 100 -23.89 -25.03 7.86
N ASP A 101 -24.85 -25.82 7.41
CA ASP A 101 -24.78 -26.57 6.16
C ASP A 101 -25.21 -25.76 4.93
N GLU A 102 -25.77 -24.59 5.14
CA GLU A 102 -26.17 -23.70 4.07
C GLU A 102 -24.98 -22.88 3.55
N ARG A 103 -25.11 -22.41 2.31
CA ARG A 103 -24.07 -21.60 1.67
C ARG A 103 -24.30 -20.12 1.85
N VAL A 104 -23.21 -19.39 2.03
CA VAL A 104 -23.21 -17.94 1.98
C VAL A 104 -23.65 -17.48 0.59
N THR A 105 -24.55 -16.52 0.55
CA THR A 105 -25.09 -15.97 -0.68
C THR A 105 -24.52 -14.57 -0.91
N VAL A 106 -23.95 -14.34 -2.09
CA VAL A 106 -23.39 -13.04 -2.51
C VAL A 106 -24.21 -12.51 -3.68
N ARG A 107 -24.77 -11.31 -3.54
CA ARG A 107 -25.40 -10.59 -4.64
C ARG A 107 -24.38 -9.68 -5.29
N LEU A 108 -24.32 -9.75 -6.61
CA LEU A 108 -23.37 -9.01 -7.44
C LEU A 108 -24.14 -8.20 -8.49
N ARG A 109 -23.62 -7.00 -8.79
CA ARG A 109 -24.02 -6.23 -9.98
C ARG A 109 -22.99 -6.45 -11.06
N THR A 110 -23.45 -6.74 -12.27
CA THR A 110 -22.64 -6.92 -13.48
C THR A 110 -23.19 -6.06 -14.61
N ALA A 111 -22.47 -5.98 -15.72
CA ALA A 111 -22.98 -5.30 -16.92
C ALA A 111 -24.26 -5.93 -17.50
N GLU A 112 -24.49 -7.22 -17.20
CA GLU A 112 -25.66 -7.98 -17.67
C GLU A 112 -26.84 -7.96 -16.68
N GLY A 113 -26.68 -7.32 -15.51
CA GLY A 113 -27.65 -7.26 -14.45
C GLY A 113 -27.17 -7.88 -13.14
N GLU A 114 -28.10 -8.15 -12.23
CA GLU A 114 -27.76 -8.75 -10.94
C GLU A 114 -27.58 -10.26 -11.06
N LYS A 115 -26.53 -10.77 -10.43
CA LYS A 115 -26.22 -12.19 -10.27
C LYS A 115 -26.18 -12.57 -8.79
N THR A 116 -26.48 -13.84 -8.52
CA THR A 116 -26.33 -14.43 -7.19
C THR A 116 -25.36 -15.60 -7.24
N VAL A 117 -24.34 -15.53 -6.40
CA VAL A 117 -23.33 -16.59 -6.23
C VAL A 117 -23.49 -17.21 -4.84
N ARG A 118 -23.31 -18.53 -4.74
CA ARG A 118 -23.33 -19.26 -3.47
C ARG A 118 -21.99 -19.93 -3.22
N ALA A 119 -21.39 -19.66 -2.06
CA ALA A 119 -20.08 -20.19 -1.69
C ALA A 119 -20.11 -20.80 -0.28
N LYS A 120 -19.20 -21.74 0.00
CA LYS A 120 -18.99 -22.24 1.36
C LYS A 120 -18.37 -21.17 2.26
N TYR A 121 -17.43 -20.41 1.69
CA TYR A 121 -16.71 -19.34 2.37
C TYR A 121 -16.67 -18.10 1.48
N VAL A 122 -16.71 -16.94 2.10
CA VAL A 122 -16.53 -15.64 1.45
C VAL A 122 -15.48 -14.88 2.22
N VAL A 123 -14.49 -14.32 1.51
CA VAL A 123 -13.45 -13.48 2.08
C VAL A 123 -13.60 -12.08 1.49
N GLY A 124 -13.89 -11.10 2.36
CA GLY A 124 -14.00 -9.70 1.97
C GLY A 124 -12.64 -9.01 1.96
N CYS A 125 -12.16 -8.64 0.78
CA CYS A 125 -10.95 -7.84 0.59
C CYS A 125 -11.29 -6.49 -0.06
N ASP A 126 -12.47 -5.96 0.22
CA ASP A 126 -13.11 -4.81 -0.42
C ASP A 126 -12.84 -3.46 0.30
N GLY A 127 -11.82 -3.42 1.16
CA GLY A 127 -11.17 -2.20 1.63
C GLY A 127 -11.93 -1.42 2.70
N ALA A 128 -11.67 -0.11 2.75
CA ALA A 128 -12.15 0.78 3.80
C ALA A 128 -13.68 0.92 3.82
N HIS A 129 -14.32 0.86 2.66
CA HIS A 129 -15.78 0.95 2.47
C HIS A 129 -16.41 -0.44 2.21
N SER A 130 -15.93 -1.46 2.91
CA SER A 130 -16.29 -2.86 2.71
C SER A 130 -17.80 -3.11 2.87
N VAL A 131 -18.44 -3.55 1.80
CA VAL A 131 -19.81 -4.02 1.77
C VAL A 131 -19.94 -5.36 2.50
N VAL A 132 -18.92 -6.21 2.42
CA VAL A 132 -18.87 -7.49 3.14
C VAL A 132 -18.93 -7.24 4.65
N ARG A 133 -18.12 -6.31 5.16
CA ARG A 133 -18.12 -5.93 6.59
C ARG A 133 -19.49 -5.41 7.05
N GLU A 134 -20.09 -4.51 6.27
CA GLU A 134 -21.41 -3.99 6.57
C GLU A 134 -22.48 -5.10 6.56
N SER A 135 -22.44 -5.99 5.56
CA SER A 135 -23.38 -7.11 5.42
C SER A 135 -23.39 -8.07 6.61
N ILE A 136 -22.29 -8.18 7.35
CA ILE A 136 -22.19 -9.00 8.56
C ILE A 136 -22.41 -8.18 9.84
N GLY A 137 -22.96 -6.95 9.72
CA GLY A 137 -23.30 -6.09 10.85
C GLY A 137 -22.07 -5.55 11.60
N ARG A 138 -20.92 -5.39 10.94
CA ARG A 138 -19.71 -4.84 11.54
C ARG A 138 -19.43 -3.45 11.02
N VAL A 139 -18.99 -2.57 11.90
CA VAL A 139 -18.59 -1.19 11.60
C VAL A 139 -17.16 -0.94 12.06
N PRO A 140 -16.39 -0.11 11.36
CA PRO A 140 -15.10 0.35 11.86
C PRO A 140 -15.28 1.11 13.17
N GLN A 141 -14.37 0.90 14.12
CA GLN A 141 -14.29 1.67 15.35
C GLN A 141 -12.97 2.42 15.36
N GLY A 142 -13.00 3.70 15.74
CA GLY A 142 -11.82 4.55 15.82
C GLY A 142 -12.17 6.01 15.55
N HIS A 143 -11.13 6.82 15.52
CA HIS A 143 -11.23 8.24 15.15
C HIS A 143 -10.58 8.44 13.79
N GLY A 144 -11.27 9.15 12.89
CA GLY A 144 -10.68 9.67 11.66
C GLY A 144 -9.84 10.90 11.97
N GLU A 145 -8.71 11.06 11.30
CA GLU A 145 -7.98 12.33 11.27
C GLU A 145 -8.22 13.01 9.93
N ASP A 146 -8.64 14.25 9.95
CA ASP A 146 -8.88 15.07 8.75
C ASP A 146 -7.57 15.73 8.29
N LYS A 147 -6.57 14.87 7.97
CA LYS A 147 -5.29 15.31 7.42
C LYS A 147 -5.20 14.98 5.95
N ALA A 148 -4.94 16.00 5.14
CA ALA A 148 -4.70 15.83 3.73
C ALA A 148 -3.21 15.62 3.43
N TRP A 149 -2.91 14.71 2.51
CA TRP A 149 -1.57 14.46 2.00
C TRP A 149 -1.56 14.66 0.49
N GLY A 150 -0.72 15.59 0.04
CA GLY A 150 -0.39 15.69 -1.38
C GLY A 150 0.55 14.56 -1.77
N VAL A 151 0.28 13.87 -2.88
CA VAL A 151 1.14 12.79 -3.39
C VAL A 151 1.49 13.07 -4.84
N MET A 152 2.79 13.05 -5.16
CA MET A 152 3.26 13.21 -6.54
C MET A 152 4.44 12.28 -6.84
N ASP A 153 4.46 11.74 -8.05
CA ASP A 153 5.61 11.03 -8.62
C ASP A 153 6.32 11.96 -9.58
N VAL A 154 7.62 12.18 -9.37
CA VAL A 154 8.42 13.13 -10.15
C VAL A 154 9.72 12.50 -10.64
N LEU A 155 10.17 12.92 -11.83
CA LEU A 155 11.54 12.71 -12.30
C LEU A 155 12.34 13.93 -11.84
N ALA A 156 13.03 13.78 -10.72
CA ALA A 156 13.68 14.90 -10.07
C ALA A 156 15.08 15.18 -10.64
N VAL A 157 15.33 16.44 -10.98
CA VAL A 157 16.67 16.98 -11.18
C VAL A 157 16.94 17.91 -10.00
N THR A 158 17.87 17.54 -9.13
CA THR A 158 18.07 18.20 -7.83
C THR A 158 19.49 17.95 -7.34
N ASP A 159 19.98 18.86 -6.51
CA ASP A 159 21.20 18.74 -5.74
C ASP A 159 20.98 18.16 -4.33
N PHE A 160 19.74 17.76 -4.01
CA PHE A 160 19.44 17.13 -2.73
C PHE A 160 20.22 15.82 -2.59
N PRO A 161 21.16 15.70 -1.63
CA PRO A 161 22.12 14.60 -1.61
C PRO A 161 21.49 13.23 -1.35
N ASP A 162 20.33 13.21 -0.67
CA ASP A 162 19.64 11.98 -0.27
C ASP A 162 18.44 11.64 -1.16
N ILE A 163 18.40 12.17 -2.38
CA ILE A 163 17.28 11.95 -3.32
C ILE A 163 17.00 10.46 -3.59
N ARG A 164 17.98 9.58 -3.41
CA ARG A 164 17.89 8.14 -3.61
C ARG A 164 17.73 7.35 -2.31
N PHE A 165 17.45 8.02 -1.20
CA PHE A 165 17.09 7.39 0.07
C PHE A 165 15.66 7.71 0.46
N LYS A 166 15.07 6.85 1.27
CA LYS A 166 13.81 7.18 1.94
C LYS A 166 14.13 8.26 2.98
N CYS A 167 13.49 9.42 2.86
CA CYS A 167 13.74 10.55 3.74
C CYS A 167 12.47 11.05 4.38
N THR A 168 12.54 11.34 5.68
CA THR A 168 11.54 12.17 6.37
C THR A 168 12.17 13.56 6.56
N ILE A 169 11.55 14.56 5.97
CA ILE A 169 12.01 15.94 5.98
C ILE A 169 10.99 16.77 6.75
N GLN A 170 11.41 17.37 7.84
CA GLN A 170 10.58 18.21 8.69
C GLN A 170 10.99 19.67 8.52
N SER A 171 10.01 20.54 8.36
CA SER A 171 10.21 21.98 8.44
C SER A 171 9.79 22.48 9.84
N ALA A 172 10.34 23.60 10.28
CA ALA A 172 9.90 24.23 11.53
C ALA A 172 8.45 24.74 11.44
N GLU A 173 8.01 25.21 10.27
CA GLU A 173 6.74 25.91 10.09
C GLU A 173 5.87 25.33 8.94
N ALA A 174 6.50 24.77 7.91
CA ALA A 174 5.82 24.42 6.65
C ALA A 174 5.34 22.95 6.56
N GLY A 175 5.38 22.18 7.67
CA GLY A 175 4.95 20.79 7.70
C GLY A 175 6.05 19.79 7.31
N ASN A 176 5.64 18.62 6.85
CA ASN A 176 6.53 17.48 6.64
C ASN A 176 6.46 16.96 5.21
N ILE A 177 7.58 16.43 4.73
CA ILE A 177 7.67 15.71 3.46
C ILE A 177 8.23 14.32 3.74
N LEU A 178 7.58 13.29 3.20
CA LEU A 178 8.15 11.96 3.08
C LEU A 178 8.56 11.75 1.62
N LEU A 179 9.85 11.55 1.40
CA LEU A 179 10.43 11.23 0.10
C LEU A 179 10.70 9.74 0.02
N ILE A 180 10.23 9.09 -1.02
CA ILE A 180 10.42 7.67 -1.27
C ILE A 180 10.99 7.48 -2.68
N PRO A 181 12.21 6.95 -2.82
CA PRO A 181 12.71 6.53 -4.13
C PRO A 181 11.80 5.47 -4.73
N ARG A 182 11.61 5.56 -6.03
CA ARG A 182 10.82 4.59 -6.77
C ARG A 182 11.74 3.69 -7.61
N GLU A 183 11.15 2.60 -8.06
CA GLU A 183 11.77 1.68 -9.01
C GLU A 183 12.27 2.40 -10.27
N GLY A 184 13.22 1.80 -10.98
CA GLY A 184 13.80 2.33 -12.22
C GLY A 184 14.91 3.37 -12.00
N GLY A 185 15.21 3.78 -10.76
CA GLY A 185 16.37 4.62 -10.43
C GLY A 185 16.22 6.14 -10.71
N TYR A 186 15.13 6.58 -11.31
CA TYR A 186 14.95 7.97 -11.74
C TYR A 186 13.79 8.67 -11.04
N MET A 187 12.75 7.92 -10.70
CA MET A 187 11.53 8.45 -10.13
C MET A 187 11.63 8.52 -8.61
N VAL A 188 11.04 9.55 -8.03
CA VAL A 188 10.81 9.66 -6.60
C VAL A 188 9.36 10.04 -6.34
N ARG A 189 8.82 9.55 -5.23
CA ARG A 189 7.50 9.93 -4.73
C ARG A 189 7.65 10.87 -3.55
N LEU A 190 6.96 11.98 -3.60
CA LEU A 190 6.83 12.93 -2.52
C LEU A 190 5.44 12.82 -1.92
N TYR A 191 5.39 12.69 -0.59
CA TYR A 191 4.20 12.86 0.22
C TYR A 191 4.37 14.17 0.98
N VAL A 192 3.47 15.11 0.79
CA VAL A 192 3.51 16.42 1.43
C VAL A 192 2.37 16.50 2.42
N ASP A 193 2.69 16.73 3.69
CA ASP A 193 1.69 17.00 4.73
C ASP A 193 1.08 18.37 4.47
N MET A 194 -0.18 18.39 4.13
CA MET A 194 -0.92 19.62 3.81
C MET A 194 -1.72 20.15 5.01
N GLY A 195 -1.55 19.51 6.18
CA GLY A 195 -2.26 19.88 7.39
C GLY A 195 -3.76 19.59 7.31
N ASN A 196 -4.52 20.33 8.10
CA ASN A 196 -5.98 20.24 8.14
C ASN A 196 -6.56 21.10 7.01
N ILE A 197 -6.82 20.49 5.87
CA ILE A 197 -7.52 21.12 4.74
C ILE A 197 -8.97 20.66 4.79
N ALA A 198 -9.91 21.61 4.75
CA ALA A 198 -11.31 21.26 4.54
C ALA A 198 -11.45 20.65 3.13
N LEU A 199 -11.70 19.35 3.06
CA LEU A 199 -11.83 18.59 1.80
C LEU A 199 -13.02 19.05 0.96
N ASP A 200 -13.96 19.77 1.57
CA ASP A 200 -15.15 20.33 0.91
C ASP A 200 -14.84 21.57 0.03
N ALA A 201 -13.59 22.01 -0.02
CA ALA A 201 -13.15 23.19 -0.78
C ALA A 201 -12.49 22.87 -2.14
N TRP A 202 -12.57 21.59 -2.61
CA TRP A 202 -11.96 21.12 -3.87
C TRP A 202 -13.02 20.60 -4.83
#